data_db8d9d2083b2a9a6bfc5781bed393c2c
#
_entry.id   db8d9d2083b2a9a6bfc5781bed393c2c
#
_cell.length_a   1.000
_cell.length_b   1.000
_cell.length_c   1.000
_cell.angle_alpha   90.00
_cell.angle_beta   90.00
_cell.angle_gamma   90.00
#
_symmetry.space_group_name_H-M   'P 1'
#
loop_
_entity.id
_entity.type
_entity.pdbx_description
1 polymer ?
#
loop_
_entity_poly.entity_id
_entity_poly.type
_entity_poly.pdbx_seq_one_letter_code
_entity_poly.pdbx_strand_id
1 'polypeptide(L)'
;FNGIQTFLSLLKGQEAPYSIKSVFIKDYPDFSYRGHMQDVARNFIGITDLKKLIDILSSYKLNVFRFHFSDDEGWRLQIPGLEELTEIASRRGHTYDESECLYPAYNGNFDYQSETSGNGFYSRDEFIDLLRYAADRHVSIIPEIESPGHARAAIVAMKARYERYLETDPIKAHEYLLNDIHDASHYVSAQGYSDNVMNVAMPSTYRFMKKVIQELQLMYEEAGVPLKSIHIGGDEVAEGAWQGSPICKDFMLEYSMTDVQELSDYFIMRIVDFLKEQKIPFSGWQEVVLGHDEISERYLTDNAFGIS
;
A
#
# COMPACT_ATOMS: atom_id res chain seq x y z
N PHE A 1 -6.48 -0.98 28.79
CA PHE A 1 -5.12 -1.25 28.26
C PHE A 1 -4.16 -0.09 28.53
N ASN A 2 -4.44 1.14 28.05
CA ASN A 2 -3.54 2.30 28.22
C ASN A 2 -3.25 2.65 29.69
N GLY A 3 -4.19 2.44 30.61
CA GLY A 3 -3.97 2.58 32.05
C GLY A 3 -2.92 1.59 32.58
N ILE A 4 -2.86 0.38 32.03
CA ILE A 4 -1.83 -0.61 32.38
C ILE A 4 -0.46 -0.11 31.90
N GLN A 5 -0.37 0.47 30.70
CA GLN A 5 0.88 1.04 30.19
C GLN A 5 1.35 2.20 31.06
N THR A 6 0.44 3.06 31.53
CA THR A 6 0.77 4.11 32.51
C THR A 6 1.30 3.50 33.81
N PHE A 7 0.63 2.46 34.32
CA PHE A 7 1.06 1.78 35.54
C PHE A 7 2.46 1.15 35.37
N LEU A 8 2.70 0.45 34.26
CA LEU A 8 4.00 -0.16 33.96
C LEU A 8 5.12 0.89 33.85
N SER A 9 4.80 2.09 33.33
CA SER A 9 5.79 3.17 33.23
C SER A 9 6.27 3.67 34.61
N LEU A 10 5.45 3.56 35.65
CA LEU A 10 5.84 3.90 37.02
C LEU A 10 6.80 2.90 37.65
N LEU A 11 6.83 1.68 37.13
CA LEU A 11 7.75 0.61 37.58
C LEU A 11 9.06 0.61 36.80
N LYS A 12 9.14 1.33 35.71
CA LYS A 12 10.32 1.33 34.81
C LYS A 12 11.55 1.84 35.56
N GLY A 13 12.63 1.08 35.53
CA GLY A 13 13.89 1.41 36.20
C GLY A 13 13.94 1.05 37.67
N GLN A 14 12.92 0.37 38.21
CA GLN A 14 12.95 -0.15 39.59
C GLN A 14 13.39 -1.62 39.60
N GLU A 15 14.05 -2.03 40.66
CA GLU A 15 14.30 -3.44 40.97
C GLU A 15 13.30 -3.95 42.02
N ALA A 16 13.06 -5.24 42.03
CA ALA A 16 12.16 -5.85 43.02
C ALA A 16 12.74 -5.75 44.44
N PRO A 17 11.93 -5.48 45.48
CA PRO A 17 10.48 -5.33 45.44
C PRO A 17 10.05 -3.96 44.92
N TYR A 18 9.09 -3.98 43.98
CA TYR A 18 8.55 -2.76 43.38
C TYR A 18 7.77 -1.93 44.41
N SER A 19 7.92 -0.60 44.36
CA SER A 19 7.24 0.33 45.24
C SER A 19 6.71 1.53 44.47
N ILE A 20 5.42 1.81 44.61
CA ILE A 20 4.78 2.99 44.01
C ILE A 20 4.19 3.81 45.13
N LYS A 21 4.54 5.10 45.21
CA LYS A 21 3.86 6.05 46.12
C LYS A 21 2.40 6.21 45.70
N SER A 22 1.49 6.47 46.66
CA SER A 22 0.12 6.79 46.35
C SER A 22 0.05 8.01 45.42
N VAL A 23 -0.52 7.80 44.22
CA VAL A 23 -0.63 8.83 43.19
C VAL A 23 -2.02 8.81 42.57
N PHE A 24 -2.48 9.96 42.14
CA PHE A 24 -3.65 10.09 41.28
C PHE A 24 -3.17 10.54 39.91
N ILE A 25 -3.53 9.77 38.87
CA ILE A 25 -3.13 10.05 37.48
C ILE A 25 -4.41 10.23 36.69
N LYS A 26 -4.51 11.35 35.98
CA LYS A 26 -5.52 11.61 34.97
C LYS A 26 -4.77 11.70 33.61
N ASP A 27 -4.99 10.74 32.75
CA ASP A 27 -4.29 10.61 31.48
C ASP A 27 -5.29 10.32 30.35
N TYR A 28 -5.22 11.09 29.28
CA TYR A 28 -6.04 10.94 28.09
C TYR A 28 -5.27 11.48 26.88
N PRO A 29 -5.54 10.94 25.67
CA PRO A 29 -4.85 11.42 24.47
C PRO A 29 -5.38 12.78 24.01
N ASP A 30 -4.48 13.66 23.58
CA ASP A 30 -4.85 14.93 22.90
C ASP A 30 -5.33 14.66 21.47
N PHE A 31 -4.80 13.58 20.83
CA PHE A 31 -5.15 13.19 19.48
C PHE A 31 -5.74 11.77 19.45
N SER A 32 -6.85 11.61 18.74
CA SER A 32 -7.48 10.30 18.52
C SER A 32 -6.63 9.38 17.62
N TYR A 33 -5.96 9.96 16.64
CA TYR A 33 -5.03 9.27 15.75
C TYR A 33 -3.59 9.48 16.25
N ARG A 34 -2.89 8.41 16.58
CA ARG A 34 -1.48 8.41 16.98
C ARG A 34 -0.80 7.27 16.26
N GLY A 35 -0.31 7.57 15.07
CA GLY A 35 0.17 6.58 14.12
C GLY A 35 1.69 6.57 13.96
N HIS A 36 2.14 5.46 13.40
CA HIS A 36 3.47 5.28 12.84
C HIS A 36 3.33 4.59 11.48
N MET A 37 4.03 5.07 10.49
CA MET A 37 4.14 4.42 9.18
C MET A 37 5.46 3.68 9.10
N GLN A 38 5.42 2.46 8.58
CA GLN A 38 6.61 1.68 8.28
C GLN A 38 6.59 1.26 6.81
N ASP A 39 7.58 1.75 6.09
CA ASP A 39 7.87 1.31 4.74
C ASP A 39 8.62 -0.04 4.78
N VAL A 40 7.94 -1.09 4.35
CA VAL A 40 8.50 -2.42 4.18
C VAL A 40 8.73 -2.77 2.70
N ALA A 41 8.24 -1.93 1.79
CA ALA A 41 8.39 -2.09 0.35
C ALA A 41 9.84 -1.86 -0.08
N ARG A 42 10.43 -0.72 0.32
CA ARG A 42 11.83 -0.39 0.01
C ARG A 42 12.80 -1.28 0.77
N ASN A 43 12.51 -1.55 2.04
CA ASN A 43 13.33 -2.44 2.85
C ASN A 43 12.45 -3.41 3.65
N PHE A 44 12.48 -4.68 3.27
CA PHE A 44 11.71 -5.72 3.93
C PHE A 44 12.14 -5.91 5.38
N ILE A 45 11.17 -6.00 6.27
CA ILE A 45 11.35 -6.27 7.70
C ILE A 45 10.61 -7.56 8.03
N GLY A 46 11.28 -8.52 8.64
CA GLY A 46 10.67 -9.81 9.00
C GLY A 46 9.51 -9.66 10.01
N ILE A 47 8.58 -10.58 9.96
CA ILE A 47 7.34 -10.56 10.78
C ILE A 47 7.64 -10.46 12.30
N THR A 48 8.71 -11.07 12.76
CA THR A 48 9.14 -11.01 14.18
C THR A 48 9.50 -9.59 14.60
N ASP A 49 10.14 -8.83 13.74
CA ASP A 49 10.55 -7.46 14.05
C ASP A 49 9.39 -6.49 13.92
N LEU A 50 8.44 -6.74 13.00
CA LEU A 50 7.17 -6.00 12.97
C LEU A 50 6.38 -6.20 14.26
N LYS A 51 6.32 -7.41 14.82
CA LYS A 51 5.67 -7.66 16.10
C LYS A 51 6.35 -6.90 17.24
N LYS A 52 7.68 -6.85 17.28
CA LYS A 52 8.43 -6.00 18.25
C LYS A 52 8.11 -4.51 18.08
N LEU A 53 8.02 -4.03 16.83
CA LEU A 53 7.64 -2.65 16.56
C LEU A 53 6.23 -2.36 17.10
N ILE A 54 5.27 -3.23 16.86
CA ILE A 54 3.90 -3.11 17.39
C ILE A 54 3.89 -3.09 18.93
N ASP A 55 4.73 -3.91 19.59
CA ASP A 55 4.89 -3.87 21.05
C ASP A 55 5.40 -2.49 21.52
N ILE A 56 6.38 -1.93 20.82
CA ILE A 56 6.91 -0.59 21.12
C ILE A 56 5.81 0.47 20.93
N LEU A 57 5.13 0.50 19.77
CA LEU A 57 4.04 1.43 19.49
C LEU A 57 2.97 1.38 20.59
N SER A 58 2.55 0.19 20.94
CA SER A 58 1.58 -0.08 22.00
C SER A 58 2.05 0.45 23.37
N SER A 59 3.33 0.26 23.70
CA SER A 59 3.90 0.74 24.98
C SER A 59 3.92 2.27 25.08
N TYR A 60 4.01 2.97 23.95
CA TYR A 60 3.90 4.43 23.84
C TYR A 60 2.46 4.91 23.60
N LYS A 61 1.47 4.00 23.65
CA LYS A 61 0.05 4.30 23.45
C LYS A 61 -0.28 4.82 22.05
N LEU A 62 0.54 4.53 21.06
CA LEU A 62 0.17 4.69 19.66
C LEU A 62 -0.90 3.64 19.31
N ASN A 63 -1.85 4.01 18.47
CA ASN A 63 -3.01 3.17 18.17
C ASN A 63 -3.21 2.87 16.68
N VAL A 64 -2.33 3.37 15.84
CA VAL A 64 -2.34 3.12 14.38
C VAL A 64 -0.95 2.74 13.92
N PHE A 65 -0.90 1.69 13.11
CA PHE A 65 0.27 1.27 12.35
C PHE A 65 -0.09 1.28 10.87
N ARG A 66 0.41 2.27 10.11
CA ARG A 66 0.26 2.32 8.67
C ARG A 66 1.31 1.42 8.04
N PHE A 67 0.85 0.44 7.32
CA PHE A 67 1.64 -0.64 6.75
C PHE A 67 1.82 -0.42 5.25
N HIS A 68 2.93 0.24 4.89
CA HIS A 68 3.30 0.57 3.53
C HIS A 68 4.02 -0.64 2.90
N PHE A 69 3.23 -1.50 2.24
CA PHE A 69 3.71 -2.80 1.78
C PHE A 69 3.93 -2.90 0.27
N SER A 70 3.58 -1.87 -0.49
CA SER A 70 3.79 -1.82 -1.93
C SER A 70 4.32 -0.47 -2.36
N ASP A 71 5.30 -0.49 -3.26
CA ASP A 71 5.91 0.68 -3.88
C ASP A 71 6.70 0.28 -5.14
N ASP A 72 7.45 1.18 -5.74
CA ASP A 72 8.25 0.94 -6.94
C ASP A 72 9.24 -0.21 -6.78
N GLU A 73 9.83 -0.34 -5.59
CA GLU A 73 10.92 -1.27 -5.31
C GLU A 73 10.48 -2.57 -4.65
N GLY A 74 9.20 -2.77 -4.44
CA GLY A 74 8.74 -4.02 -3.87
C GLY A 74 7.27 -4.11 -3.55
N TRP A 75 6.77 -5.33 -3.64
CA TRP A 75 5.45 -5.75 -3.17
C TRP A 75 5.62 -6.81 -2.09
N ARG A 76 5.06 -6.60 -0.90
CA ARG A 76 5.41 -7.40 0.29
C ARG A 76 4.28 -8.24 0.87
N LEU A 77 3.12 -8.31 0.22
CA LEU A 77 1.98 -9.08 0.74
C LEU A 77 1.48 -10.09 -0.31
N GLN A 78 1.32 -11.33 0.10
CA GLN A 78 0.72 -12.37 -0.74
C GLN A 78 -0.76 -12.07 -0.98
N ILE A 79 -1.13 -12.00 -2.27
CA ILE A 79 -2.51 -11.84 -2.73
C ILE A 79 -2.89 -13.10 -3.51
N PRO A 80 -3.81 -13.94 -3.02
CA PRO A 80 -4.23 -15.16 -3.71
C PRO A 80 -4.73 -14.90 -5.13
N GLY A 81 -4.19 -15.63 -6.10
CA GLY A 81 -4.49 -15.47 -7.52
C GLY A 81 -3.67 -14.41 -8.25
N LEU A 82 -2.74 -13.73 -7.55
CA LEU A 82 -1.77 -12.79 -8.09
C LEU A 82 -0.37 -13.17 -7.60
N GLU A 83 0.03 -14.41 -7.90
CA GLU A 83 1.26 -15.02 -7.37
C GLU A 83 2.51 -14.25 -7.81
N GLU A 84 2.48 -13.63 -8.99
CA GLU A 84 3.58 -12.85 -9.56
C GLU A 84 3.99 -11.67 -8.66
N LEU A 85 3.06 -11.13 -7.85
CA LEU A 85 3.36 -10.08 -6.87
C LEU A 85 4.40 -10.52 -5.83
N THR A 86 4.40 -11.80 -5.46
CA THR A 86 5.37 -12.34 -4.50
C THR A 86 6.44 -13.22 -5.13
N GLU A 87 6.22 -13.78 -6.30
CA GLU A 87 7.23 -14.52 -7.04
C GLU A 87 8.31 -13.60 -7.63
N ILE A 88 7.91 -12.44 -8.14
CA ILE A 88 8.75 -11.50 -8.88
C ILE A 88 8.95 -10.20 -8.10
N ALA A 89 7.86 -9.51 -7.77
CA ALA A 89 7.92 -8.16 -7.21
C ALA A 89 8.32 -8.10 -5.72
N SER A 90 8.49 -9.23 -5.06
CA SER A 90 9.05 -9.29 -3.70
C SER A 90 10.56 -9.46 -3.67
N ARG A 91 11.21 -9.48 -4.83
CA ARG A 91 12.65 -9.81 -4.98
C ARG A 91 13.34 -8.78 -5.85
N ARG A 92 14.59 -8.49 -5.54
CA ARG A 92 15.45 -7.60 -6.31
C ARG A 92 16.79 -8.24 -6.59
N GLY A 93 17.25 -8.15 -7.83
CA GLY A 93 18.54 -8.72 -8.22
C GLY A 93 18.91 -8.36 -9.64
N HIS A 94 20.03 -8.87 -10.13
CA HIS A 94 20.42 -8.67 -11.52
C HIS A 94 19.55 -9.49 -12.45
N THR A 95 18.90 -8.82 -13.37
CA THR A 95 18.00 -9.39 -14.37
C THR A 95 18.12 -8.59 -15.68
N TYR A 96 17.72 -9.17 -16.82
CA TYR A 96 17.68 -8.47 -18.10
C TYR A 96 16.31 -7.89 -18.42
N ASP A 97 15.24 -8.52 -17.96
CA ASP A 97 13.87 -8.27 -18.38
C ASP A 97 12.85 -8.25 -17.23
N GLU A 98 13.34 -8.42 -16.01
CA GLU A 98 12.52 -8.47 -14.79
C GLU A 98 11.46 -9.59 -14.79
N SER A 99 11.68 -10.65 -15.54
CA SER A 99 10.77 -11.82 -15.56
C SER A 99 10.83 -12.66 -14.27
N GLU A 100 11.88 -12.55 -13.47
CA GLU A 100 12.11 -13.33 -12.25
C GLU A 100 12.26 -12.46 -10.99
N CYS A 101 12.68 -11.19 -11.13
CA CYS A 101 12.84 -10.24 -10.03
C CYS A 101 12.91 -8.81 -10.56
N LEU A 102 12.71 -7.83 -9.70
CA LEU A 102 12.92 -6.41 -10.00
C LEU A 102 14.42 -6.08 -10.12
N TYR A 103 14.74 -4.99 -10.81
CA TYR A 103 16.10 -4.44 -10.81
C TYR A 103 16.57 -4.11 -9.39
N PRO A 104 17.92 -4.15 -9.15
CA PRO A 104 18.49 -3.76 -7.88
C PRO A 104 18.19 -2.29 -7.56
N ALA A 105 17.65 -2.05 -6.36
CA ALA A 105 17.45 -0.73 -5.79
C ALA A 105 17.67 -0.83 -4.28
N TYR A 106 18.12 0.23 -3.63
CA TYR A 106 18.46 0.27 -2.19
C TYR A 106 19.37 -0.89 -1.77
N ASN A 107 18.80 -2.05 -1.41
CA ASN A 107 19.50 -3.28 -1.03
C ASN A 107 19.12 -4.43 -1.97
N GLY A 108 19.47 -4.34 -3.23
CA GLY A 108 19.42 -5.47 -4.17
C GLY A 108 20.78 -6.14 -4.21
N ASN A 109 20.82 -7.48 -4.14
CA ASN A 109 22.06 -8.24 -4.37
C ASN A 109 22.11 -8.75 -5.80
N PHE A 110 23.29 -9.27 -6.25
CA PHE A 110 23.41 -9.94 -7.54
C PHE A 110 22.46 -11.13 -7.66
N ASP A 111 22.28 -11.86 -6.57
CA ASP A 111 21.40 -13.01 -6.48
C ASP A 111 20.10 -12.61 -5.77
N TYR A 112 19.00 -12.62 -6.54
CA TYR A 112 17.66 -12.34 -6.03
C TYR A 112 17.13 -13.42 -5.06
N GLN A 113 17.84 -14.53 -4.90
CA GLN A 113 17.51 -15.57 -3.91
C GLN A 113 18.21 -15.33 -2.55
N SER A 114 19.13 -14.37 -2.48
CA SER A 114 19.87 -14.09 -1.26
C SER A 114 19.02 -13.46 -0.15
N GLU A 115 19.36 -13.73 1.10
CA GLU A 115 18.74 -13.12 2.27
C GLU A 115 19.21 -11.66 2.44
N THR A 116 18.45 -10.73 1.90
CA THR A 116 18.68 -9.29 2.05
C THR A 116 17.37 -8.58 2.34
N SER A 117 17.40 -7.34 2.84
CA SER A 117 16.19 -6.52 3.00
C SER A 117 15.56 -6.08 1.67
N GLY A 118 16.18 -6.40 0.54
CA GLY A 118 15.58 -6.30 -0.79
C GLY A 118 14.56 -7.39 -1.08
N ASN A 119 14.63 -8.52 -0.38
CA ASN A 119 13.89 -9.73 -0.68
C ASN A 119 13.02 -10.14 0.51
N GLY A 120 11.78 -10.51 0.22
CA GLY A 120 10.85 -11.04 1.20
C GLY A 120 9.44 -10.53 1.03
N PHE A 121 8.51 -11.28 1.58
CA PHE A 121 7.10 -10.95 1.64
C PHE A 121 6.47 -11.61 2.86
N TYR A 122 5.27 -11.17 3.21
CA TYR A 122 4.43 -11.79 4.23
C TYR A 122 3.41 -12.66 3.51
N SER A 123 3.33 -13.92 3.93
CA SER A 123 2.23 -14.78 3.50
C SER A 123 0.89 -14.24 4.02
N ARG A 124 -0.18 -14.67 3.37
CA ARG A 124 -1.55 -14.35 3.80
C ARG A 124 -1.77 -14.66 5.29
N ASP A 125 -1.33 -15.85 5.71
CA ASP A 125 -1.50 -16.32 7.09
C ASP A 125 -0.66 -15.51 8.09
N GLU A 126 0.58 -15.14 7.74
CA GLU A 126 1.41 -14.26 8.56
C GLU A 126 0.80 -12.88 8.75
N PHE A 127 0.16 -12.33 7.70
CA PHE A 127 -0.51 -11.04 7.81
C PHE A 127 -1.76 -11.12 8.68
N ILE A 128 -2.57 -12.17 8.53
CA ILE A 128 -3.72 -12.43 9.41
C ILE A 128 -3.30 -12.56 10.87
N ASP A 129 -2.21 -13.27 11.15
CA ASP A 129 -1.65 -13.37 12.51
C ASP A 129 -1.13 -12.03 13.02
N LEU A 130 -0.52 -11.21 12.15
CA LEU A 130 -0.09 -9.84 12.50
C LEU A 130 -1.28 -8.94 12.85
N LEU A 131 -2.39 -9.04 12.12
CA LEU A 131 -3.63 -8.30 12.41
C LEU A 131 -4.17 -8.62 13.81
N ARG A 132 -4.24 -9.91 14.16
CA ARG A 132 -4.66 -10.37 15.49
C ARG A 132 -3.69 -9.87 16.56
N TYR A 133 -2.39 -10.01 16.32
CA TYR A 133 -1.34 -9.56 17.22
C TYR A 133 -1.42 -8.07 17.54
N ALA A 134 -1.66 -7.24 16.53
CA ALA A 134 -1.81 -5.80 16.69
C ALA A 134 -3.12 -5.45 17.43
N ALA A 135 -4.22 -6.11 17.10
CA ALA A 135 -5.52 -5.89 17.75
C ALA A 135 -5.47 -6.18 19.27
N ASP A 136 -4.80 -7.25 19.68
CA ASP A 136 -4.58 -7.59 21.10
C ASP A 136 -3.81 -6.49 21.85
N ARG A 137 -3.05 -5.66 21.12
CA ARG A 137 -2.27 -4.53 21.63
C ARG A 137 -2.94 -3.17 21.45
N HIS A 138 -4.20 -3.18 20.99
CA HIS A 138 -4.97 -1.99 20.66
C HIS A 138 -4.32 -1.09 19.60
N VAL A 139 -3.56 -1.68 18.69
CA VAL A 139 -3.00 -1.04 17.49
C VAL A 139 -3.79 -1.52 16.27
N SER A 140 -4.32 -0.59 15.50
CA SER A 140 -5.01 -0.90 14.23
C SER A 140 -4.01 -0.82 13.10
N ILE A 141 -3.95 -1.86 12.26
CA ILE A 141 -3.17 -1.80 11.04
C ILE A 141 -4.01 -1.14 9.95
N ILE A 142 -3.43 -0.19 9.22
CA ILE A 142 -3.99 0.43 8.02
C ILE A 142 -3.09 0.00 6.85
N PRO A 143 -3.56 -0.85 5.93
CA PRO A 143 -2.78 -1.23 4.77
C PRO A 143 -2.69 -0.06 3.79
N GLU A 144 -1.51 0.15 3.22
CA GLU A 144 -1.22 1.19 2.25
C GLU A 144 -0.80 0.57 0.92
N ILE A 145 -1.60 0.88 -0.12
CA ILE A 145 -1.39 0.42 -1.49
C ILE A 145 -1.06 1.64 -2.33
N GLU A 146 0.15 1.73 -2.83
CA GLU A 146 0.53 2.82 -3.71
C GLU A 146 -0.13 2.70 -5.08
N SER A 147 -0.83 3.76 -5.48
CA SER A 147 -1.56 3.86 -6.75
C SER A 147 -2.01 5.30 -7.06
N PRO A 148 -2.07 5.76 -8.31
CA PRO A 148 -1.58 5.07 -9.49
C PRO A 148 -0.06 5.20 -9.70
N GLY A 149 0.60 6.15 -9.05
CA GLY A 149 2.06 6.29 -8.97
C GLY A 149 2.67 5.27 -8.01
N HIS A 150 4.00 5.25 -7.90
CA HIS A 150 4.74 4.34 -7.00
C HIS A 150 4.34 2.86 -7.14
N ALA A 151 3.94 2.45 -8.36
CA ALA A 151 3.33 1.16 -8.60
C ALA A 151 4.19 0.20 -9.42
N ARG A 152 5.47 0.54 -9.63
CA ARG A 152 6.36 -0.19 -10.54
C ARG A 152 6.41 -1.69 -10.23
N ALA A 153 6.56 -2.06 -8.96
CA ALA A 153 6.62 -3.48 -8.59
C ALA A 153 5.38 -4.25 -9.03
N ALA A 154 4.19 -3.67 -8.85
CA ALA A 154 2.94 -4.28 -9.32
C ALA A 154 2.84 -4.31 -10.85
N ILE A 155 3.29 -3.24 -11.52
CA ILE A 155 3.30 -3.15 -12.99
C ILE A 155 4.19 -4.24 -13.59
N VAL A 156 5.40 -4.41 -13.09
CA VAL A 156 6.35 -5.44 -13.54
C VAL A 156 5.78 -6.84 -13.31
N ALA A 157 5.23 -7.11 -12.13
CA ALA A 157 4.61 -8.40 -11.83
C ALA A 157 3.44 -8.72 -12.78
N MET A 158 2.56 -7.76 -13.02
CA MET A 158 1.40 -7.97 -13.91
C MET A 158 1.80 -8.01 -15.39
N LYS A 159 2.88 -7.35 -15.80
CA LYS A 159 3.47 -7.50 -17.12
C LYS A 159 4.05 -8.90 -17.31
N ALA A 160 4.78 -9.43 -16.34
CA ALA A 160 5.30 -10.80 -16.41
C ALA A 160 4.15 -11.84 -16.47
N ARG A 161 3.06 -11.59 -15.72
CA ARG A 161 1.81 -12.39 -15.85
C ARG A 161 1.24 -12.32 -17.26
N TYR A 162 1.16 -11.12 -17.85
CA TYR A 162 0.70 -10.93 -19.21
C TYR A 162 1.55 -11.75 -20.20
N GLU A 163 2.86 -11.66 -20.16
CA GLU A 163 3.77 -12.39 -21.01
C GLU A 163 3.67 -13.91 -20.84
N ARG A 164 3.51 -14.38 -19.59
CA ARG A 164 3.34 -15.81 -19.25
C ARG A 164 2.09 -16.43 -19.89
N TYR A 165 0.98 -15.70 -19.98
CA TYR A 165 -0.30 -16.23 -20.45
C TYR A 165 -0.70 -15.79 -21.85
N LEU A 166 0.00 -14.86 -22.48
CA LEU A 166 -0.41 -14.25 -23.76
C LEU A 166 -0.73 -15.26 -24.86
N GLU A 167 0.07 -16.30 -25.00
CA GLU A 167 -0.11 -17.32 -26.03
C GLU A 167 -1.11 -18.42 -25.65
N THR A 168 -1.28 -18.69 -24.35
CA THR A 168 -2.07 -19.82 -23.85
C THR A 168 -3.46 -19.43 -23.38
N ASP A 169 -3.60 -18.25 -22.78
CA ASP A 169 -4.85 -17.70 -22.27
C ASP A 169 -4.83 -16.15 -22.34
N PRO A 170 -5.13 -15.57 -23.51
CA PRO A 170 -5.10 -14.12 -23.69
C PRO A 170 -6.05 -13.35 -22.78
N ILE A 171 -7.17 -13.96 -22.34
CA ILE A 171 -8.11 -13.32 -21.41
C ILE A 171 -7.41 -13.15 -20.06
N LYS A 172 -6.82 -14.21 -19.54
CA LYS A 172 -6.08 -14.20 -18.28
C LYS A 172 -4.86 -13.27 -18.35
N ALA A 173 -4.18 -13.20 -19.52
CA ALA A 173 -3.06 -12.30 -19.74
C ALA A 173 -3.46 -10.83 -19.51
N HIS A 174 -4.57 -10.38 -20.08
CA HIS A 174 -5.02 -8.99 -19.99
C HIS A 174 -5.82 -8.67 -18.71
N GLU A 175 -6.14 -9.67 -17.90
CA GLU A 175 -7.07 -9.51 -16.77
C GLU A 175 -6.63 -8.45 -15.77
N TYR A 176 -5.35 -8.41 -15.45
CA TYR A 176 -4.76 -7.52 -14.44
C TYR A 176 -3.58 -6.69 -14.98
N LEU A 177 -3.43 -6.57 -16.30
CA LEU A 177 -2.37 -5.75 -16.90
C LEU A 177 -2.53 -4.29 -16.47
N LEU A 178 -1.43 -3.67 -16.01
CA LEU A 178 -1.44 -2.34 -15.41
C LEU A 178 -0.82 -1.25 -16.29
N ASN A 179 -0.19 -1.63 -17.39
CA ASN A 179 0.45 -0.70 -18.32
C ASN A 179 -0.04 -0.93 -19.75
N ASP A 180 -0.18 0.16 -20.50
CA ASP A 180 -0.35 0.09 -21.96
C ASP A 180 1.00 -0.29 -22.58
N ILE A 181 1.05 -1.43 -23.26
CA ILE A 181 2.28 -1.93 -23.91
C ILE A 181 2.75 -1.06 -25.08
N HIS A 182 1.90 -0.13 -25.54
CA HIS A 182 2.20 0.83 -26.61
C HIS A 182 2.39 2.25 -26.08
N ASP A 183 2.48 2.42 -24.75
CA ASP A 183 2.72 3.73 -24.14
C ASP A 183 4.12 4.23 -24.50
N ALA A 184 4.18 5.39 -25.14
CA ALA A 184 5.39 6.11 -25.47
C ALA A 184 5.54 7.39 -24.62
N SER A 185 5.00 7.41 -23.42
CA SER A 185 5.16 8.52 -22.47
C SER A 185 6.61 8.71 -22.07
N HIS A 186 7.00 9.94 -21.88
CA HIS A 186 8.32 10.31 -21.40
C HIS A 186 8.19 11.07 -20.09
N TYR A 187 8.53 10.44 -19.00
CA TYR A 187 8.55 11.03 -17.67
C TYR A 187 9.65 10.41 -16.80
N VAL A 188 9.97 11.07 -15.72
CA VAL A 188 10.87 10.56 -14.69
C VAL A 188 10.26 10.87 -13.32
N SER A 189 10.03 9.84 -12.53
CA SER A 189 9.53 10.02 -11.16
C SER A 189 10.59 10.61 -10.24
N ALA A 190 10.19 11.01 -9.03
CA ALA A 190 11.11 11.52 -8.01
C ALA A 190 12.22 10.51 -7.68
N GLN A 191 11.96 9.22 -7.78
CA GLN A 191 12.91 8.12 -7.55
C GLN A 191 13.68 7.71 -8.81
N GLY A 192 13.43 8.36 -9.96
CA GLY A 192 14.16 8.14 -11.20
C GLY A 192 13.58 7.06 -12.10
N TYR A 193 12.36 6.57 -11.85
CA TYR A 193 11.66 5.62 -12.71
C TYR A 193 10.86 6.31 -13.81
N SER A 194 10.71 5.63 -14.95
CA SER A 194 9.93 6.08 -16.10
C SER A 194 8.78 5.13 -16.47
N ASP A 195 8.48 4.16 -15.60
CA ASP A 195 7.55 3.05 -15.82
C ASP A 195 6.75 2.70 -14.56
N ASN A 196 6.59 3.65 -13.62
CA ASN A 196 6.03 3.39 -12.30
C ASN A 196 4.57 3.86 -12.11
N VAL A 197 3.91 4.27 -13.19
CA VAL A 197 2.53 4.77 -13.11
C VAL A 197 1.57 3.82 -13.80
N MET A 198 0.55 3.33 -13.07
CA MET A 198 -0.50 2.48 -13.64
C MET A 198 -1.29 3.23 -14.72
N ASN A 199 -1.67 2.54 -15.80
CA ASN A 199 -2.56 3.11 -16.80
C ASN A 199 -4.00 3.14 -16.30
N VAL A 200 -4.49 4.33 -15.99
CA VAL A 200 -5.79 4.55 -15.35
C VAL A 200 -6.98 4.49 -16.31
N ALA A 201 -6.74 4.49 -17.62
CA ALA A 201 -7.78 4.30 -18.63
C ALA A 201 -8.10 2.81 -18.89
N MET A 202 -7.26 1.89 -18.36
CA MET A 202 -7.46 0.46 -18.55
C MET A 202 -8.42 -0.14 -17.52
N PRO A 203 -9.47 -0.88 -17.93
CA PRO A 203 -10.36 -1.58 -16.99
C PRO A 203 -9.64 -2.61 -16.11
N SER A 204 -8.52 -3.15 -16.57
CA SER A 204 -7.67 -4.10 -15.83
C SER A 204 -7.08 -3.50 -14.55
N THR A 205 -6.73 -2.22 -14.58
CA THR A 205 -6.24 -1.48 -13.40
C THR A 205 -7.27 -1.51 -12.27
N TYR A 206 -8.54 -1.27 -12.58
CA TYR A 206 -9.61 -1.32 -11.58
C TYR A 206 -9.92 -2.75 -11.13
N ARG A 207 -9.79 -3.75 -12.01
CA ARG A 207 -9.91 -5.16 -11.61
C ARG A 207 -8.81 -5.56 -10.62
N PHE A 208 -7.57 -5.13 -10.89
CA PHE A 208 -6.44 -5.35 -10.00
C PHE A 208 -6.68 -4.72 -8.62
N MET A 209 -6.98 -3.42 -8.57
CA MET A 209 -7.23 -2.71 -7.31
C MET A 209 -8.38 -3.35 -6.53
N LYS A 210 -9.50 -3.67 -7.20
CA LYS A 210 -10.62 -4.36 -6.56
C LYS A 210 -10.24 -5.73 -6.00
N LYS A 211 -9.45 -6.50 -6.74
CA LYS A 211 -8.96 -7.82 -6.29
C LYS A 211 -8.11 -7.68 -5.04
N VAL A 212 -7.16 -6.76 -5.01
CA VAL A 212 -6.30 -6.52 -3.85
C VAL A 212 -7.12 -6.08 -2.64
N ILE A 213 -8.02 -5.11 -2.81
CA ILE A 213 -8.88 -4.60 -1.73
C ILE A 213 -9.78 -5.72 -1.18
N GLN A 214 -10.38 -6.54 -2.04
CA GLN A 214 -11.22 -7.65 -1.61
C GLN A 214 -10.45 -8.72 -0.81
N GLU A 215 -9.23 -9.04 -1.24
CA GLU A 215 -8.39 -9.98 -0.49
C GLU A 215 -7.98 -9.41 0.89
N LEU A 216 -7.68 -8.13 0.96
CA LEU A 216 -7.45 -7.47 2.25
C LEU A 216 -8.70 -7.56 3.15
N GLN A 217 -9.90 -7.27 2.63
CA GLN A 217 -11.14 -7.44 3.40
C GLN A 217 -11.28 -8.86 3.96
N LEU A 218 -11.07 -9.87 3.11
CA LEU A 218 -11.13 -11.28 3.54
C LEU A 218 -10.11 -11.60 4.64
N MET A 219 -8.88 -11.06 4.55
CA MET A 219 -7.86 -11.25 5.59
C MET A 219 -8.29 -10.63 6.93
N TYR A 220 -8.88 -9.42 6.91
CA TYR A 220 -9.39 -8.75 8.11
C TYR A 220 -10.60 -9.48 8.69
N GLU A 221 -11.52 -9.96 7.85
CA GLU A 221 -12.67 -10.77 8.28
C GLU A 221 -12.22 -12.07 8.96
N GLU A 222 -11.27 -12.78 8.37
CA GLU A 222 -10.71 -14.00 8.94
C GLU A 222 -9.91 -13.76 10.22
N ALA A 223 -9.24 -12.61 10.30
CA ALA A 223 -8.58 -12.19 11.54
C ALA A 223 -9.60 -11.87 12.66
N GLY A 224 -10.85 -11.58 12.31
CA GLY A 224 -11.85 -11.09 13.25
C GLY A 224 -11.59 -9.64 13.70
N VAL A 225 -10.90 -8.86 12.86
CA VAL A 225 -10.46 -7.50 13.14
C VAL A 225 -11.11 -6.54 12.14
N PRO A 226 -11.65 -5.37 12.57
CA PRO A 226 -12.26 -4.44 11.63
C PRO A 226 -11.20 -3.76 10.74
N LEU A 227 -11.43 -3.74 9.43
CA LEU A 227 -10.67 -2.93 8.49
C LEU A 227 -11.14 -1.47 8.62
N LYS A 228 -10.38 -0.67 9.37
CA LYS A 228 -10.79 0.70 9.71
C LYS A 228 -10.57 1.70 8.59
N SER A 229 -9.58 1.48 7.74
CA SER A 229 -9.27 2.30 6.57
C SER A 229 -8.31 1.56 5.65
N ILE A 230 -8.29 1.96 4.38
CA ILE A 230 -7.21 1.65 3.43
C ILE A 230 -6.59 2.97 2.99
N HIS A 231 -5.26 3.01 2.95
CA HIS A 231 -4.53 4.12 2.36
C HIS A 231 -4.24 3.78 0.89
N ILE A 232 -4.63 4.67 -0.03
CA ILE A 232 -4.55 4.42 -1.48
C ILE A 232 -3.30 5.00 -2.15
N GLY A 233 -2.38 5.60 -1.37
CA GLY A 233 -1.25 6.35 -1.89
C GLY A 233 -1.69 7.68 -2.51
N GLY A 234 -1.44 7.86 -3.78
CA GLY A 234 -1.94 8.95 -4.60
C GLY A 234 -0.96 10.11 -4.78
N ASP A 235 0.27 9.94 -4.31
CA ASP A 235 1.34 10.93 -4.39
C ASP A 235 2.19 10.77 -5.66
N GLU A 236 2.92 11.80 -5.95
CA GLU A 236 4.03 11.89 -6.90
C GLU A 236 3.77 11.27 -8.29
N VAL A 237 2.54 11.36 -8.81
CA VAL A 237 2.27 10.98 -10.20
C VAL A 237 3.09 11.89 -11.12
N ALA A 238 4.06 11.30 -11.81
CA ALA A 238 5.06 12.05 -12.54
C ALA A 238 4.45 12.84 -13.71
N GLU A 239 4.85 14.11 -13.85
CA GLU A 239 4.48 14.93 -15.01
C GLU A 239 4.96 14.25 -16.31
N GLY A 240 4.09 14.17 -17.29
CA GLY A 240 4.33 13.45 -18.56
C GLY A 240 3.82 12.01 -18.59
N ALA A 241 3.40 11.44 -17.46
CA ALA A 241 2.73 10.14 -17.44
C ALA A 241 1.47 10.18 -18.32
N TRP A 242 1.15 9.05 -18.97
CA TRP A 242 -0.02 8.81 -19.83
C TRP A 242 -0.05 9.59 -21.15
N GLN A 243 0.77 10.64 -21.32
CA GLN A 243 0.72 11.51 -22.51
C GLN A 243 1.07 10.77 -23.81
N GLY A 244 1.87 9.71 -23.74
CA GLY A 244 2.24 8.87 -24.85
C GLY A 244 1.31 7.68 -25.09
N SER A 245 0.44 7.34 -24.14
CA SER A 245 -0.44 6.17 -24.21
C SER A 245 -1.59 6.37 -25.21
N PRO A 246 -1.70 5.54 -26.25
CA PRO A 246 -2.87 5.50 -27.13
C PRO A 246 -4.17 5.27 -26.38
N ILE A 247 -4.19 4.36 -25.41
CA ILE A 247 -5.37 4.04 -24.59
C ILE A 247 -5.84 5.27 -23.80
N CYS A 248 -4.92 6.00 -23.17
CA CYS A 248 -5.29 7.22 -22.44
C CYS A 248 -5.80 8.32 -23.36
N LYS A 249 -5.21 8.49 -24.55
CA LYS A 249 -5.68 9.47 -25.54
C LYS A 249 -7.09 9.19 -26.01
N ASP A 250 -7.38 7.94 -26.36
CA ASP A 250 -8.72 7.53 -26.82
C ASP A 250 -9.73 7.70 -25.67
N PHE A 251 -9.34 7.36 -24.44
CA PHE A 251 -10.17 7.52 -23.25
C PHE A 251 -10.47 9.00 -22.97
N MET A 252 -9.49 9.87 -23.03
CA MET A 252 -9.69 11.31 -22.85
C MET A 252 -10.65 11.89 -23.90
N LEU A 253 -10.55 11.44 -25.15
CA LEU A 253 -11.48 11.85 -26.21
C LEU A 253 -12.91 11.36 -25.93
N GLU A 254 -13.08 10.11 -25.50
CA GLU A 254 -14.38 9.52 -25.18
C GLU A 254 -15.09 10.29 -24.05
N TYR A 255 -14.33 10.66 -23.01
CA TYR A 255 -14.86 11.36 -21.83
C TYR A 255 -14.76 12.89 -21.93
N SER A 256 -14.35 13.43 -23.09
CA SER A 256 -14.18 14.89 -23.32
C SER A 256 -13.22 15.56 -22.32
N MET A 257 -12.23 14.84 -21.86
CA MET A 257 -11.17 15.35 -20.98
C MET A 257 -10.22 16.24 -21.79
N THR A 258 -9.81 17.35 -21.21
CA THR A 258 -8.96 18.36 -21.85
C THR A 258 -7.56 18.44 -21.23
N ASP A 259 -7.42 17.93 -19.99
CA ASP A 259 -6.19 17.89 -19.24
C ASP A 259 -5.88 16.44 -18.80
N VAL A 260 -4.62 16.07 -18.89
CA VAL A 260 -4.11 14.75 -18.40
C VAL A 260 -4.36 14.57 -16.91
N GLN A 261 -4.41 15.66 -16.13
CA GLN A 261 -4.72 15.63 -14.71
C GLN A 261 -6.11 15.04 -14.42
N GLU A 262 -7.08 15.22 -15.32
CA GLU A 262 -8.41 14.65 -15.20
C GLU A 262 -8.42 13.10 -15.18
N LEU A 263 -7.36 12.46 -15.71
CA LEU A 263 -7.16 11.02 -15.59
C LEU A 263 -6.86 10.59 -14.15
N SER A 264 -6.09 11.38 -13.42
CA SER A 264 -5.82 11.14 -12.00
C SER A 264 -7.09 11.29 -11.18
N ASP A 265 -7.86 12.35 -11.41
CA ASP A 265 -9.15 12.59 -10.75
C ASP A 265 -10.11 11.43 -11.00
N TYR A 266 -10.22 11.00 -12.25
CA TYR A 266 -11.05 9.86 -12.62
C TYR A 266 -10.64 8.59 -11.87
N PHE A 267 -9.34 8.31 -11.78
CA PHE A 267 -8.85 7.14 -11.05
C PHE A 267 -9.23 7.21 -9.58
N ILE A 268 -8.91 8.30 -8.91
CA ILE A 268 -9.17 8.49 -7.48
C ILE A 268 -10.68 8.33 -7.21
N MET A 269 -11.53 9.01 -7.97
CA MET A 269 -12.99 8.92 -7.81
C MET A 269 -13.48 7.48 -7.94
N ARG A 270 -13.00 6.73 -8.94
CA ARG A 270 -13.41 5.33 -9.17
C ARG A 270 -13.01 4.40 -8.02
N ILE A 271 -11.81 4.57 -7.47
CA ILE A 271 -11.34 3.78 -6.31
C ILE A 271 -12.14 4.15 -5.07
N VAL A 272 -12.33 5.44 -4.83
CA VAL A 272 -13.08 5.93 -3.68
C VAL A 272 -14.54 5.50 -3.71
N ASP A 273 -15.20 5.59 -4.86
CA ASP A 273 -16.58 5.12 -5.01
C ASP A 273 -16.68 3.62 -4.73
N PHE A 274 -15.71 2.81 -5.19
CA PHE A 274 -15.66 1.39 -4.87
C PHE A 274 -15.48 1.15 -3.36
N LEU A 275 -14.57 1.86 -2.71
CA LEU A 275 -14.36 1.73 -1.25
C LEU A 275 -15.63 2.14 -0.46
N LYS A 276 -16.32 3.19 -0.90
CA LYS A 276 -17.61 3.60 -0.31
C LYS A 276 -18.70 2.53 -0.46
N GLU A 277 -18.81 1.91 -1.63
CA GLU A 277 -19.73 0.79 -1.85
C GLU A 277 -19.45 -0.36 -0.88
N GLN A 278 -18.17 -0.62 -0.59
CA GLN A 278 -17.73 -1.63 0.37
C GLN A 278 -17.81 -1.15 1.83
N LYS A 279 -18.19 0.11 2.07
CA LYS A 279 -18.22 0.76 3.40
C LYS A 279 -16.84 0.76 4.10
N ILE A 280 -15.77 0.88 3.33
CA ILE A 280 -14.42 1.01 3.82
C ILE A 280 -14.03 2.48 3.81
N PRO A 281 -13.68 3.08 4.95
CA PRO A 281 -13.03 4.38 4.99
C PRO A 281 -11.70 4.34 4.24
N PHE A 282 -11.31 5.44 3.63
CA PHE A 282 -10.04 5.53 2.91
C PHE A 282 -9.23 6.73 3.37
N SER A 283 -7.95 6.69 3.08
CA SER A 283 -6.99 7.78 3.25
C SER A 283 -6.02 7.81 2.07
N GLY A 284 -5.30 8.88 1.91
CA GLY A 284 -4.27 9.04 0.89
C GLY A 284 -3.30 10.14 1.30
N TRP A 285 -2.25 10.31 0.51
CA TRP A 285 -1.35 11.44 0.65
C TRP A 285 -2.07 12.75 0.30
N GLN A 286 -1.52 13.88 0.69
CA GLN A 286 -2.15 15.19 0.49
C GLN A 286 -2.44 15.51 -0.98
N GLU A 287 -1.65 14.97 -1.89
CA GLU A 287 -1.79 15.13 -3.34
C GLU A 287 -3.14 14.63 -3.87
N VAL A 288 -3.75 13.67 -3.21
CA VAL A 288 -5.09 13.18 -3.57
C VAL A 288 -6.15 14.28 -3.54
N VAL A 289 -5.95 15.33 -2.74
CA VAL A 289 -6.89 16.45 -2.59
C VAL A 289 -6.34 17.79 -3.06
N LEU A 290 -5.02 17.98 -3.07
CA LEU A 290 -4.41 19.22 -3.55
C LEU A 290 -4.52 19.34 -5.07
N GLY A 291 -5.22 20.38 -5.53
CA GLY A 291 -5.49 20.59 -6.96
C GLY A 291 -6.68 19.79 -7.50
N HIS A 292 -7.41 19.08 -6.64
CA HIS A 292 -8.57 18.25 -6.98
C HIS A 292 -9.83 18.74 -6.25
N ASP A 293 -10.33 19.92 -6.64
CA ASP A 293 -11.45 20.59 -5.95
C ASP A 293 -12.70 19.71 -5.86
N GLU A 294 -13.03 18.96 -6.92
CA GLU A 294 -14.20 18.08 -6.95
C GLU A 294 -14.06 16.92 -5.96
N ILE A 295 -12.86 16.38 -5.78
CA ILE A 295 -12.59 15.34 -4.78
C ILE A 295 -12.72 15.93 -3.38
N SER A 296 -12.13 17.10 -3.15
CA SER A 296 -12.20 17.80 -1.87
C SER A 296 -13.64 18.08 -1.45
N GLU A 297 -14.44 18.62 -2.34
CA GLU A 297 -15.86 18.95 -2.06
C GLU A 297 -16.70 17.70 -1.80
N ARG A 298 -16.48 16.63 -2.56
CA ARG A 298 -17.32 15.44 -2.54
C ARG A 298 -17.00 14.48 -1.37
N TYR A 299 -15.75 14.43 -0.93
CA TYR A 299 -15.28 13.38 -0.03
C TYR A 299 -14.75 13.85 1.33
N LEU A 300 -14.27 15.09 1.46
CA LEU A 300 -13.79 15.61 2.76
C LEU A 300 -14.92 15.89 3.76
N THR A 301 -16.15 16.08 3.29
CA THR A 301 -17.30 16.41 4.13
C THR A 301 -17.82 15.24 4.97
N ASP A 302 -17.48 14.00 4.61
CA ASP A 302 -18.08 12.78 5.19
C ASP A 302 -17.20 12.10 6.27
N ASN A 303 -16.13 12.74 6.77
CA ASN A 303 -15.16 12.15 7.71
C ASN A 303 -14.52 10.83 7.23
N ALA A 304 -14.62 10.53 5.94
CA ALA A 304 -14.13 9.29 5.36
C ALA A 304 -12.68 9.40 4.86
N PHE A 305 -12.12 10.60 4.85
CA PHE A 305 -10.81 10.90 4.28
C PHE A 305 -9.83 11.33 5.38
N GLY A 306 -8.78 10.58 5.56
CA GLY A 306 -7.62 10.96 6.36
C GLY A 306 -6.49 11.39 5.45
N ILE A 307 -6.06 12.64 5.54
CA ILE A 307 -4.81 13.12 4.94
C ILE A 307 -3.70 12.79 5.93
N SER A 308 -2.64 12.18 5.47
CA SER A 308 -1.47 11.89 6.30
C SER A 308 -0.26 12.72 5.88
#